data_411b7433541ddde70a6082a509a5ee16
#
_entry.id   411b7433541ddde70a6082a509a5ee16
#
_cell.length_a   1.000
_cell.length_b   1.000
_cell.length_c   1.000
_cell.angle_alpha   90.00
_cell.angle_beta   90.00
_cell.angle_gamma   90.00
#
_symmetry.space_group_name_H-M   'P 1'
#
loop_
_entity.id
_entity.type
_entity.pdbx_description
1 polymer ?
#
loop_
_entity_poly.entity_id
_entity_poly.type
_entity_poly.pdbx_seq_one_letter_code
_entity_poly.pdbx_strand_id
1 'polypeptide(L)'
;FMIEYLEILGQEFYKIIFLLIPILVSVAMIVWLDRRVWGLVQKRKGPNVVGPFGLFQTLADALKYIFKEIIIPASANKVVFVLAPIVTMTLALVAWAVIPMSEDLVLANINVGILYLFAISSLGVYGIIMGGWASNSKYPFLGAIRSAAQMVSYEVSIGIIIINVLLCVGSLNLNDIVIAQKELWYVIPVSYTHLTLPTSLIV
;
A
#
# COMPACT_ATOMS: atom_id res chain seq x y z
N PHE A 1 -29.53 -22.58 -7.38
CA PHE A 1 -28.39 -22.04 -8.19
C PHE A 1 -28.23 -20.53 -7.98
N MET A 2 -29.24 -19.70 -8.35
CA MET A 2 -29.11 -18.23 -8.29
C MET A 2 -29.07 -17.68 -6.83
N ILE A 3 -29.82 -18.25 -5.92
CA ILE A 3 -29.82 -17.89 -4.49
C ILE A 3 -28.47 -18.28 -3.84
N GLU A 4 -27.97 -19.44 -4.13
CA GLU A 4 -26.69 -19.94 -3.64
C GLU A 4 -25.50 -19.07 -4.10
N TYR A 5 -25.52 -18.62 -5.37
CA TYR A 5 -24.54 -17.63 -5.86
C TYR A 5 -24.62 -16.28 -5.15
N LEU A 6 -25.82 -15.82 -4.84
CA LEU A 6 -26.03 -14.56 -4.09
C LEU A 6 -25.55 -14.67 -2.65
N GLU A 7 -25.71 -15.82 -2.01
CA GLU A 7 -25.19 -16.04 -0.66
C GLU A 7 -23.66 -16.08 -0.65
N ILE A 8 -23.02 -16.77 -1.61
CA ILE A 8 -21.56 -16.79 -1.74
C ILE A 8 -21.01 -15.38 -1.99
N LEU A 9 -21.61 -14.64 -2.92
CA LEU A 9 -21.21 -13.25 -3.20
C LEU A 9 -21.40 -12.35 -1.97
N GLY A 10 -22.47 -12.54 -1.20
CA GLY A 10 -22.71 -11.80 0.02
C GLY A 10 -21.65 -12.09 1.11
N GLN A 11 -21.25 -13.34 1.27
CA GLN A 11 -20.21 -13.73 2.21
C GLN A 11 -18.83 -13.17 1.82
N GLU A 12 -18.46 -13.23 0.53
CA GLU A 12 -17.21 -12.66 0.04
C GLU A 12 -17.20 -11.12 0.18
N PHE A 13 -18.30 -10.47 -0.13
CA PHE A 13 -18.44 -9.02 0.05
C PHE A 13 -18.32 -8.61 1.53
N TYR A 14 -18.88 -9.36 2.44
CA TYR A 14 -18.74 -9.14 3.88
C TYR A 14 -17.28 -9.28 4.33
N LYS A 15 -16.57 -10.30 3.88
CA LYS A 15 -15.15 -10.50 4.18
C LYS A 15 -14.30 -9.32 3.68
N ILE A 16 -14.58 -8.83 2.46
CA ILE A 16 -13.89 -7.68 1.88
C ILE A 16 -14.11 -6.42 2.75
N ILE A 17 -15.35 -6.12 3.14
CA ILE A 17 -15.65 -4.96 3.99
C ILE A 17 -14.98 -5.11 5.36
N PHE A 18 -15.06 -6.29 5.96
CA PHE A 18 -14.45 -6.57 7.26
C PHE A 18 -12.93 -6.39 7.23
N LEU A 19 -12.28 -6.65 6.10
CA LEU A 19 -10.85 -6.41 5.88
C LEU A 19 -10.57 -4.94 5.60
N LEU A 20 -11.34 -4.27 4.75
CA LEU A 20 -11.08 -2.89 4.33
C LEU A 20 -11.25 -1.87 5.46
N ILE A 21 -12.26 -2.03 6.33
CA ILE A 21 -12.51 -1.06 7.40
C ILE A 21 -11.32 -0.94 8.37
N PRO A 22 -10.76 -2.01 8.93
CA PRO A 22 -9.57 -1.92 9.79
C PRO A 22 -8.36 -1.33 9.08
N ILE A 23 -8.16 -1.65 7.79
CA ILE A 23 -7.06 -1.09 7.00
C ILE A 23 -7.21 0.43 6.88
N LEU A 24 -8.40 0.91 6.49
CA LEU A 24 -8.66 2.35 6.34
C LEU A 24 -8.50 3.09 7.68
N VAL A 25 -8.98 2.50 8.78
CA VAL A 25 -8.78 3.06 10.12
C VAL A 25 -7.29 3.09 10.49
N SER A 26 -6.55 2.03 10.21
CA SER A 26 -5.11 1.96 10.47
C SER A 26 -4.35 3.03 9.68
N VAL A 27 -4.67 3.22 8.40
CA VAL A 27 -4.08 4.27 7.56
C VAL A 27 -4.40 5.66 8.13
N ALA A 28 -5.64 5.90 8.56
CA ALA A 28 -6.03 7.17 9.17
C ALA A 28 -5.24 7.45 10.46
N MET A 29 -5.03 6.42 11.28
CA MET A 29 -4.24 6.52 12.51
C MET A 29 -2.76 6.77 12.24
N ILE A 30 -2.17 6.10 11.24
CA ILE A 30 -0.78 6.30 10.84
C ILE A 30 -0.57 7.74 10.34
N VAL A 31 -1.45 8.27 9.50
CA VAL A 31 -1.36 9.65 9.01
C VAL A 31 -1.48 10.66 10.16
N TRP A 32 -2.36 10.43 11.13
CA TRP A 32 -2.46 11.26 12.32
C TRP A 32 -1.18 11.22 13.15
N LEU A 33 -0.63 10.03 13.38
CA LEU A 33 0.58 9.81 14.16
C LEU A 33 1.80 10.46 13.49
N ASP A 34 1.95 10.29 12.18
CA ASP A 34 3.01 10.89 11.37
C ASP A 34 3.02 12.43 11.53
N ARG A 35 1.88 13.08 11.34
CA ARG A 35 1.74 14.53 11.53
C ARG A 35 2.08 14.98 12.95
N ARG A 36 1.80 14.16 13.94
CA ARG A 36 2.08 14.47 15.34
C ARG A 36 3.55 14.35 15.67
N VAL A 37 4.19 13.29 15.18
CA VAL A 37 5.65 13.06 15.30
C VAL A 37 6.41 14.19 14.60
N TRP A 38 6.06 14.53 13.37
CA TRP A 38 6.66 15.67 12.67
C TRP A 38 6.45 16.99 13.39
N GLY A 39 5.28 17.20 13.98
CA GLY A 39 5.01 18.37 14.84
C GLY A 39 5.99 18.45 16.01
N LEU A 40 6.22 17.35 16.71
CA LEU A 40 7.17 17.27 17.83
C LEU A 40 8.61 17.53 17.39
N VAL A 41 9.06 16.91 16.31
CA VAL A 41 10.42 17.12 15.75
C VAL A 41 10.63 18.58 15.35
N GLN A 42 9.63 19.22 14.76
CA GLN A 42 9.66 20.61 14.34
C GLN A 42 9.34 21.61 15.47
N LYS A 43 9.22 21.16 16.72
CA LYS A 43 8.87 21.97 17.90
C LYS A 43 7.57 22.76 17.72
N ARG A 44 6.59 22.23 17.02
CA ARG A 44 5.24 22.78 16.85
C ARG A 44 4.17 21.80 17.31
N LYS A 45 2.97 22.32 17.60
CA LYS A 45 1.83 21.44 17.92
C LYS A 45 1.32 20.77 16.66
N GLY A 46 1.19 19.43 16.70
CA GLY A 46 0.50 18.67 15.67
C GLY A 46 -1.02 18.90 15.69
N PRO A 47 -1.82 18.14 14.96
CA PRO A 47 -3.27 18.25 14.95
C PRO A 47 -3.84 18.11 16.36
N ASN A 48 -4.60 19.10 16.82
CA ASN A 48 -5.16 19.11 18.19
C ASN A 48 -6.56 19.72 18.30
N VAL A 49 -7.13 20.24 17.20
CA VAL A 49 -8.38 21.02 17.23
C VAL A 49 -9.60 20.16 16.91
N VAL A 50 -9.50 19.26 15.93
CA VAL A 50 -10.65 18.48 15.47
C VAL A 50 -10.76 17.17 16.27
N GLY A 51 -11.68 17.16 17.23
CA GLY A 51 -11.90 16.05 18.15
C GLY A 51 -10.83 15.88 19.24
N PRO A 52 -10.97 14.89 20.13
CA PRO A 52 -9.99 14.64 21.19
C PRO A 52 -8.60 14.41 20.58
N PHE A 53 -7.62 15.20 21.00
CA PHE A 53 -6.24 15.11 20.49
C PHE A 53 -6.08 15.23 18.97
N GLY A 54 -7.07 15.75 18.23
CA GLY A 54 -7.03 15.89 16.78
C GLY A 54 -7.21 14.58 16.01
N LEU A 55 -7.78 13.55 16.61
CA LEU A 55 -7.99 12.23 15.98
C LEU A 55 -8.88 12.29 14.73
N PHE A 56 -9.88 13.16 14.74
CA PHE A 56 -10.79 13.30 13.58
C PHE A 56 -10.24 14.18 12.46
N GLN A 57 -9.02 14.71 12.60
CA GLN A 57 -8.42 15.55 11.56
C GLN A 57 -8.24 14.79 10.23
N THR A 58 -7.83 13.51 10.27
CA THR A 58 -7.69 12.68 9.08
C THR A 58 -9.01 12.43 8.38
N LEU A 59 -10.09 12.25 9.13
CA LEU A 59 -11.44 12.11 8.57
C LEU A 59 -11.90 13.42 7.91
N ALA A 60 -11.69 14.56 8.58
CA ALA A 60 -12.02 15.86 8.02
C ALA A 60 -11.23 16.16 6.72
N ASP A 61 -9.96 15.77 6.68
CA ASP A 61 -9.14 15.89 5.47
C ASP A 61 -9.63 14.97 4.34
N ALA A 62 -10.05 13.74 4.65
CA ALA A 62 -10.64 12.82 3.68
C ALA A 62 -11.92 13.39 3.06
N LEU A 63 -12.83 13.90 3.89
CA LEU A 63 -14.05 14.57 3.43
C LEU A 63 -13.74 15.78 2.55
N LYS A 64 -12.78 16.60 2.94
CA LYS A 64 -12.32 17.73 2.15
C LYS A 64 -11.88 17.32 0.75
N TYR A 65 -11.13 16.22 0.62
CA TYR A 65 -10.66 15.74 -0.69
C TYR A 65 -11.80 15.20 -1.57
N ILE A 66 -12.83 14.60 -0.98
CA ILE A 66 -14.00 14.11 -1.72
C ILE A 66 -14.76 15.27 -2.37
N PHE A 67 -14.91 16.40 -1.66
CA PHE A 67 -15.67 17.57 -2.13
C PHE A 67 -14.84 18.59 -2.91
N LYS A 68 -13.53 18.36 -3.02
CA LYS A 68 -12.64 19.28 -3.74
C LYS A 68 -12.73 19.10 -5.24
N GLU A 69 -12.68 20.20 -5.98
CA GLU A 69 -12.61 20.18 -7.44
C GLU A 69 -11.36 19.46 -7.97
N ILE A 70 -11.56 18.68 -9.01
CA ILE A 70 -10.48 17.99 -9.72
C ILE A 70 -9.87 18.97 -10.73
N ILE A 71 -8.63 19.38 -10.51
CA ILE A 71 -7.90 20.26 -11.41
C ILE A 71 -7.08 19.41 -12.38
N ILE A 72 -7.39 19.51 -13.66
CA ILE A 72 -6.65 18.83 -14.73
C ILE A 72 -5.87 19.90 -15.52
N PRO A 73 -4.54 19.74 -15.69
CA PRO A 73 -3.75 20.66 -16.49
C PRO A 73 -4.28 20.79 -17.93
N ALA A 74 -4.28 21.99 -18.50
CA ALA A 74 -4.86 22.25 -19.81
C ALA A 74 -4.23 21.44 -20.95
N SER A 75 -2.93 21.14 -20.85
CA SER A 75 -2.17 20.36 -21.84
C SER A 75 -2.17 18.86 -21.58
N ALA A 76 -2.81 18.38 -20.49
CA ALA A 76 -2.78 16.98 -20.08
C ALA A 76 -3.74 16.12 -20.92
N ASN A 77 -3.35 14.85 -21.11
CA ASN A 77 -4.29 13.84 -21.61
C ASN A 77 -5.23 13.45 -20.47
N LYS A 78 -6.47 13.97 -20.53
CA LYS A 78 -7.47 13.85 -19.45
C LYS A 78 -7.79 12.40 -19.06
N VAL A 79 -7.91 11.52 -20.04
CA VAL A 79 -8.28 10.11 -19.80
C VAL A 79 -7.18 9.39 -19.04
N VAL A 80 -5.94 9.47 -19.52
CA VAL A 80 -4.81 8.78 -18.88
C VAL A 80 -4.47 9.41 -17.53
N PHE A 81 -4.63 10.73 -17.40
CA PHE A 81 -4.40 11.45 -16.15
C PHE A 81 -5.33 10.99 -15.02
N VAL A 82 -6.61 10.73 -15.33
CA VAL A 82 -7.60 10.23 -14.36
C VAL A 82 -7.43 8.73 -14.13
N LEU A 83 -7.07 7.95 -15.15
CA LEU A 83 -6.83 6.51 -15.02
C LEU A 83 -5.62 6.18 -14.14
N ALA A 84 -4.56 6.97 -14.19
CA ALA A 84 -3.33 6.70 -13.46
C ALA A 84 -3.54 6.49 -11.93
N PRO A 85 -4.16 7.41 -11.18
CA PRO A 85 -4.43 7.20 -9.76
C PRO A 85 -5.43 6.06 -9.50
N ILE A 86 -6.39 5.82 -10.40
CA ILE A 86 -7.35 4.72 -10.27
C ILE A 86 -6.62 3.39 -10.34
N VAL A 87 -5.73 3.21 -11.32
CA VAL A 87 -4.91 2.00 -11.46
C VAL A 87 -4.06 1.78 -10.22
N THR A 88 -3.34 2.80 -9.76
CA THR A 88 -2.49 2.69 -8.55
C THR A 88 -3.30 2.31 -7.32
N MET A 89 -4.44 2.95 -7.09
CA MET A 89 -5.30 2.65 -5.95
C MET A 89 -5.90 1.24 -6.04
N THR A 90 -6.37 0.84 -7.21
CA THR A 90 -6.95 -0.49 -7.41
C THR A 90 -5.91 -1.58 -7.14
N LEU A 91 -4.69 -1.44 -7.66
CA LEU A 91 -3.62 -2.39 -7.43
C LEU A 91 -3.21 -2.45 -5.95
N ALA A 92 -3.15 -1.31 -5.27
CA ALA A 92 -2.88 -1.27 -3.84
C ALA A 92 -3.93 -2.02 -3.02
N LEU A 93 -5.21 -1.91 -3.37
CA LEU A 93 -6.29 -2.65 -2.71
C LEU A 93 -6.24 -4.15 -3.02
N VAL A 94 -5.98 -4.51 -4.28
CA VAL A 94 -5.88 -5.90 -4.74
C VAL A 94 -4.72 -6.63 -4.08
N ALA A 95 -3.63 -5.95 -3.76
CA ALA A 95 -2.50 -6.53 -3.03
C ALA A 95 -2.89 -7.10 -1.65
N TRP A 96 -3.88 -6.51 -0.99
CA TRP A 96 -4.37 -6.98 0.32
C TRP A 96 -5.13 -8.31 0.27
N ALA A 97 -5.55 -8.77 -0.92
CA ALA A 97 -6.30 -10.01 -1.06
C ALA A 97 -5.54 -11.26 -0.60
N VAL A 98 -4.22 -11.25 -0.67
CA VAL A 98 -3.35 -12.39 -0.32
C VAL A 98 -2.75 -12.27 1.08
N ILE A 99 -2.88 -11.11 1.74
CA ILE A 99 -2.28 -10.88 3.06
C ILE A 99 -3.16 -11.52 4.14
N PRO A 100 -2.65 -12.49 4.90
CA PRO A 100 -3.40 -13.11 5.98
C PRO A 100 -3.52 -12.15 7.16
N MET A 101 -4.76 -11.85 7.57
CA MET A 101 -5.05 -11.09 8.79
C MET A 101 -5.16 -12.00 10.02
N SER A 102 -5.57 -13.24 9.81
CA SER A 102 -5.65 -14.33 10.79
C SER A 102 -5.46 -15.64 10.04
N GLU A 103 -5.31 -16.75 10.76
CA GLU A 103 -5.16 -18.09 10.17
C GLU A 103 -6.30 -18.44 9.21
N ASP A 104 -7.53 -18.03 9.56
CA ASP A 104 -8.74 -18.31 8.77
C ASP A 104 -9.22 -17.11 7.94
N LEU A 105 -8.65 -15.93 8.13
CA LEU A 105 -9.10 -14.70 7.47
C LEU A 105 -8.11 -14.29 6.38
N VAL A 106 -8.18 -15.00 5.25
CA VAL A 106 -7.48 -14.70 4.02
C VAL A 106 -8.49 -14.65 2.89
N LEU A 107 -8.52 -13.58 2.09
CA LEU A 107 -9.44 -13.50 0.95
C LEU A 107 -9.08 -14.49 -0.14
N ALA A 108 -7.79 -14.58 -0.48
CA ALA A 108 -7.28 -15.49 -1.48
C ALA A 108 -6.03 -16.22 -0.97
N ASN A 109 -6.19 -17.47 -0.59
CA ASN A 109 -5.07 -18.33 -0.22
C ASN A 109 -4.45 -18.93 -1.47
N ILE A 110 -3.35 -18.34 -1.93
CA ILE A 110 -2.65 -18.71 -3.16
C ILE A 110 -1.27 -19.27 -2.82
N ASN A 111 -0.92 -20.44 -3.35
CA ASN A 111 0.38 -21.08 -3.09
C ASN A 111 1.59 -20.23 -3.51
N VAL A 112 1.40 -19.27 -4.39
CA VAL A 112 2.42 -18.33 -4.88
C VAL A 112 2.15 -16.89 -4.42
N GLY A 113 1.62 -16.71 -3.22
CA GLY A 113 1.17 -15.42 -2.69
C GLY A 113 2.22 -14.33 -2.73
N ILE A 114 3.48 -14.65 -2.43
CA ILE A 114 4.60 -13.67 -2.51
C ILE A 114 4.84 -13.21 -3.95
N LEU A 115 4.84 -14.12 -4.91
CA LEU A 115 5.03 -13.74 -6.32
C LEU A 115 3.88 -12.85 -6.81
N TYR A 116 2.66 -13.14 -6.36
CA TYR A 116 1.50 -12.29 -6.63
C TYR A 116 1.69 -10.88 -6.08
N LEU A 117 2.16 -10.71 -4.84
CA LEU A 117 2.45 -9.41 -4.26
C LEU A 117 3.48 -8.62 -5.08
N PHE A 118 4.58 -9.25 -5.48
CA PHE A 118 5.57 -8.61 -6.33
C PHE A 118 5.02 -8.23 -7.69
N ALA A 119 4.21 -9.09 -8.31
CA ALA A 119 3.58 -8.78 -9.60
C ALA A 119 2.65 -7.55 -9.49
N ILE A 120 1.82 -7.48 -8.45
CA ILE A 120 0.91 -6.34 -8.21
C ILE A 120 1.68 -5.06 -7.89
N SER A 121 2.73 -5.16 -7.06
CA SER A 121 3.60 -4.03 -6.73
C SER A 121 4.26 -3.45 -7.99
N SER A 122 4.85 -4.30 -8.81
CA SER A 122 5.47 -3.89 -10.09
C SER A 122 4.49 -3.22 -11.04
N LEU A 123 3.24 -3.72 -11.11
CA LEU A 123 2.19 -3.08 -11.89
C LEU A 123 1.82 -1.68 -11.36
N GLY A 124 1.94 -1.45 -10.05
CA GLY A 124 1.70 -0.15 -9.41
C GLY A 124 2.59 0.97 -9.95
N VAL A 125 3.80 0.64 -10.38
CA VAL A 125 4.76 1.58 -10.99
C VAL A 125 4.21 2.22 -12.27
N TYR A 126 3.43 1.47 -13.06
CA TYR A 126 2.82 2.00 -14.28
C TYR A 126 1.87 3.15 -14.02
N GLY A 127 1.14 3.13 -12.90
CA GLY A 127 0.27 4.24 -12.53
C GLY A 127 1.04 5.56 -12.34
N ILE A 128 2.23 5.50 -11.74
CA ILE A 128 3.09 6.66 -11.54
C ILE A 128 3.64 7.19 -12.89
N ILE A 129 4.12 6.28 -13.74
CA ILE A 129 4.65 6.65 -15.07
C ILE A 129 3.54 7.26 -15.92
N MET A 130 2.35 6.64 -15.95
CA MET A 130 1.20 7.13 -16.69
C MET A 130 0.77 8.52 -16.22
N GLY A 131 0.74 8.77 -14.91
CA GLY A 131 0.39 10.07 -14.35
C GLY A 131 1.39 11.17 -14.77
N GLY A 132 2.68 10.87 -14.68
CA GLY A 132 3.73 11.79 -15.11
C GLY A 132 3.70 12.07 -16.61
N TRP A 133 3.51 11.04 -17.43
CA TRP A 133 3.42 11.18 -18.88
C TRP A 133 2.15 11.95 -19.31
N ALA A 134 1.03 11.62 -18.71
CA ALA A 134 -0.26 12.24 -19.02
C ALA A 134 -0.33 13.73 -18.70
N SER A 135 0.48 14.20 -17.75
CA SER A 135 0.54 15.62 -17.38
C SER A 135 1.14 16.52 -18.48
N ASN A 136 1.77 15.93 -19.51
CA ASN A 136 2.40 16.60 -20.65
C ASN A 136 3.33 17.77 -20.23
N SER A 137 4.10 17.54 -19.16
CA SER A 137 5.06 18.51 -18.62
C SER A 137 6.39 17.83 -18.31
N LYS A 138 7.50 18.52 -18.54
CA LYS A 138 8.85 17.96 -18.40
C LYS A 138 9.17 17.53 -16.97
N TYR A 139 8.82 18.35 -15.97
CA TYR A 139 9.16 18.09 -14.58
C TYR A 139 8.38 16.91 -13.97
N PRO A 140 7.05 16.81 -14.10
CA PRO A 140 6.30 15.65 -13.68
C PRO A 140 6.76 14.36 -14.35
N PHE A 141 7.11 14.40 -15.64
CA PHE A 141 7.61 13.22 -16.35
C PHE A 141 8.96 12.75 -15.81
N LEU A 142 9.91 13.64 -15.61
CA LEU A 142 11.20 13.31 -15.01
C LEU A 142 11.05 12.80 -13.56
N GLY A 143 10.17 13.43 -12.80
CA GLY A 143 9.83 12.98 -11.44
C GLY A 143 9.22 11.58 -11.43
N ALA A 144 8.32 11.27 -12.36
CA ALA A 144 7.70 9.96 -12.48
C ALA A 144 8.72 8.87 -12.84
N ILE A 145 9.62 9.12 -13.80
CA ILE A 145 10.68 8.16 -14.16
C ILE A 145 11.64 7.94 -12.99
N ARG A 146 12.03 8.99 -12.28
CA ARG A 146 12.88 8.87 -11.09
C ARG A 146 12.21 8.04 -9.99
N SER A 147 10.94 8.30 -9.71
CA SER A 147 10.16 7.54 -8.73
C SER A 147 10.00 6.07 -9.15
N ALA A 148 9.71 5.82 -10.42
CA ALA A 148 9.60 4.47 -10.95
C ALA A 148 10.91 3.68 -10.84
N ALA A 149 12.04 4.29 -11.23
CA ALA A 149 13.36 3.67 -11.10
C ALA A 149 13.70 3.34 -9.65
N GLN A 150 13.37 4.24 -8.72
CA GLN A 150 13.55 4.00 -7.30
C GLN A 150 12.68 2.83 -6.80
N MET A 151 11.39 2.78 -7.15
CA MET A 151 10.50 1.68 -6.75
C MET A 151 10.98 0.33 -7.26
N VAL A 152 11.37 0.23 -8.54
CA VAL A 152 11.89 -1.02 -9.12
C VAL A 152 13.19 -1.44 -8.41
N SER A 153 14.09 -0.51 -8.10
CA SER A 153 15.32 -0.81 -7.37
C SER A 153 15.04 -1.37 -5.97
N TYR A 154 14.05 -0.82 -5.28
CA TYR A 154 13.63 -1.34 -3.97
C TYR A 154 12.96 -2.71 -4.07
N GLU A 155 12.14 -2.95 -5.08
CA GLU A 155 11.51 -4.26 -5.28
C GLU A 155 12.54 -5.37 -5.44
N VAL A 156 13.59 -5.15 -6.22
CA VAL A 156 14.69 -6.11 -6.38
C VAL A 156 15.39 -6.37 -5.04
N SER A 157 15.70 -5.32 -4.29
CA SER A 157 16.37 -5.45 -2.98
C SER A 157 15.50 -6.20 -1.96
N ILE A 158 14.22 -5.86 -1.88
CA ILE A 158 13.25 -6.53 -1.00
C ILE A 158 13.09 -8.00 -1.43
N GLY A 159 13.03 -8.26 -2.74
CA GLY A 159 12.95 -9.62 -3.29
C GLY A 159 14.10 -10.51 -2.82
N ILE A 160 15.33 -10.00 -2.88
CA ILE A 160 16.52 -10.73 -2.41
C ILE A 160 16.46 -11.02 -0.90
N ILE A 161 15.98 -10.05 -0.11
CA ILE A 161 15.83 -10.23 1.35
C ILE A 161 14.77 -11.30 1.66
N ILE A 162 13.64 -11.27 0.96
CA ILE A 162 12.55 -12.23 1.16
C ILE A 162 12.97 -13.66 0.79
N ILE A 163 13.86 -13.85 -0.18
CA ILE A 163 14.39 -15.17 -0.52
C ILE A 163 14.98 -15.87 0.71
N ASN A 164 15.66 -15.16 1.61
CA ASN A 164 16.20 -15.75 2.83
C ASN A 164 15.09 -16.32 3.74
N VAL A 165 13.96 -15.62 3.84
CA VAL A 165 12.79 -16.10 4.59
C VAL A 165 12.16 -17.31 3.91
N LEU A 166 12.06 -17.28 2.58
CA LEU A 166 11.52 -18.39 1.79
C LEU A 166 12.35 -19.66 1.90
N LEU A 167 13.68 -19.52 1.95
CA LEU A 167 14.59 -20.67 2.17
C LEU A 167 14.40 -21.30 3.55
N CYS A 168 14.06 -20.50 4.56
CA CYS A 168 13.77 -21.01 5.91
C CYS A 168 12.43 -21.75 5.98
N VAL A 169 11.41 -21.26 5.26
CA VAL A 169 10.03 -21.81 5.33
C VAL A 169 9.83 -22.92 4.30
N GLY A 170 10.45 -22.82 3.13
CA GLY A 170 10.23 -23.75 2.02
C GLY A 170 8.90 -23.61 1.28
N SER A 171 8.13 -22.50 1.53
CA SER A 171 6.84 -22.23 0.89
C SER A 171 6.76 -20.79 0.40
N LEU A 172 6.04 -20.56 -0.71
CA LEU A 172 5.72 -19.24 -1.26
C LEU A 172 4.35 -18.71 -0.79
N ASN A 173 3.63 -19.53 -0.03
CA ASN A 173 2.33 -19.18 0.53
C ASN A 173 2.52 -18.29 1.77
N LEU A 174 1.87 -17.13 1.79
CA LEU A 174 1.95 -16.18 2.91
C LEU A 174 1.41 -16.75 4.21
N ASN A 175 0.37 -17.57 4.13
CA ASN A 175 -0.22 -18.18 5.33
C ASN A 175 0.76 -19.17 5.99
N ASP A 176 1.43 -20.01 5.19
CA ASP A 176 2.45 -20.94 5.69
C ASP A 176 3.61 -20.20 6.35
N ILE A 177 4.03 -19.07 5.77
CA ILE A 177 5.10 -18.23 6.33
C ILE A 177 4.69 -17.66 7.69
N VAL A 178 3.45 -17.22 7.85
CA VAL A 178 2.93 -16.69 9.13
C VAL A 178 2.86 -17.80 10.16
N ILE A 179 2.37 -18.98 9.80
CA ILE A 179 2.26 -20.14 10.71
C ILE A 179 3.66 -20.61 11.15
N ALA A 180 4.62 -20.66 10.23
CA ALA A 180 6.00 -21.07 10.55
C ALA A 180 6.71 -20.11 11.51
N GLN A 181 6.26 -18.87 11.63
CA GLN A 181 6.82 -17.87 12.56
C GLN A 181 6.17 -17.84 13.95
N LYS A 182 5.25 -18.75 14.26
CA LYS A 182 4.60 -18.81 15.57
C LYS A 182 5.57 -19.08 16.73
N GLU A 183 6.58 -19.92 16.48
CA GLU A 183 7.58 -20.26 17.51
C GLU A 183 8.76 -19.30 17.54
N LEU A 184 9.25 -18.90 16.37
CA LEU A 184 10.39 -18.01 16.23
C LEU A 184 10.19 -17.01 15.10
N TRP A 185 10.22 -15.73 15.43
CA TRP A 185 10.14 -14.66 14.43
C TRP A 185 11.41 -14.60 13.60
N TYR A 186 11.30 -14.68 12.29
CA TYR A 186 12.43 -14.66 11.37
C TYR A 186 13.20 -13.33 11.32
N VAL A 187 12.68 -12.29 11.95
CA VAL A 187 13.42 -11.04 12.20
C VAL A 187 14.73 -11.29 12.99
N ILE A 188 14.76 -12.32 13.82
CA ILE A 188 15.94 -12.66 14.63
C ILE A 188 17.03 -13.31 13.77
N PRO A 189 16.75 -14.39 12.99
CA PRO A 189 17.75 -15.03 12.14
C PRO A 189 18.06 -14.26 10.85
N VAL A 190 17.08 -13.54 10.29
CA VAL A 190 17.27 -12.69 9.09
C VAL A 190 17.66 -11.30 9.55
N SER A 191 18.95 -11.02 9.57
CA SER A 191 19.49 -9.77 10.08
C SER A 191 18.79 -8.54 9.52
N TYR A 192 18.24 -7.75 10.39
CA TYR A 192 17.56 -6.48 10.12
C TYR A 192 18.44 -5.43 9.41
N THR A 193 19.75 -5.63 9.44
CA THR A 193 20.74 -4.72 8.88
C THR A 193 20.67 -4.55 7.37
N HIS A 194 20.01 -5.45 6.64
CA HIS A 194 19.84 -5.36 5.18
C HIS A 194 18.64 -4.51 4.75
N LEU A 195 17.77 -4.12 5.69
CA LEU A 195 16.61 -3.27 5.44
C LEU A 195 16.89 -1.76 5.62
N THR A 196 18.14 -1.39 5.88
CA THR A 196 18.49 0.03 5.86
C THR A 196 18.31 0.54 4.43
N LEU A 197 17.17 1.15 4.19
CA LEU A 197 16.88 1.89 2.97
C LEU A 197 17.99 2.90 2.78
N PRO A 198 18.72 2.89 1.66
CA PRO A 198 19.61 3.97 1.37
C PRO A 198 18.74 5.22 1.32
N THR A 199 18.89 6.08 2.30
CA THR A 199 18.30 7.41 2.30
C THR A 199 18.97 8.20 1.18
N SER A 200 18.60 7.89 -0.05
CA SER A 200 18.99 8.64 -1.23
C SER A 200 18.27 9.98 -1.28
N LEU A 201 18.14 10.61 -0.13
CA LEU A 201 17.70 11.98 0.03
C LEU A 201 18.89 12.93 0.06
N ILE A 202 19.93 12.60 -0.65
CA ILE A 202 20.99 13.56 -0.90
C ILE A 202 20.92 13.88 -2.39
N VAL A 203 20.31 14.97 -2.64
CA VAL A 203 20.35 16.08 -3.60
C VAL A 203 18.97 16.47 -4.03
#